data_8b9adb19a748dbf42f91490fec0dff9c
#
_entry.id   8b9adb19a748dbf42f91490fec0dff9c
#
_cell.length_a   1.000
_cell.length_b   1.000
_cell.length_c   1.000
_cell.angle_alpha   90.00
_cell.angle_beta   90.00
_cell.angle_gamma   90.00
#
_symmetry.space_group_name_H-M   'P 1'
#
loop_
_entity.id
_entity.type
_entity.pdbx_description
1 polymer ?
#
loop_
_entity_poly.entity_id
_entity_poly.type
_entity_poly.pdbx_seq_one_letter_code
_entity_poly.pdbx_strand_id
1 'polypeptide(L)' 'ELELLTKAIQSLPERSRQVFTLRTAYGLTQKQIADRLGVSLSTVEKQMTQGIRLCAEFFAAGGAR' A
#
# COMPACT_ATOMS: atom_id res chain seq x y z
N GLU A 1 14.83 2.19 -4.43
CA GLU A 1 14.83 3.62 -4.21
C GLU A 1 13.50 4.19 -3.86
N LEU A 2 13.54 5.34 -3.18
CA LEU A 2 12.33 5.96 -2.73
C LEU A 2 11.43 6.40 -3.88
N GLU A 3 12.02 6.88 -4.98
CA GLU A 3 11.21 7.34 -6.09
C GLU A 3 10.43 6.21 -6.74
N LEU A 4 11.09 5.06 -6.92
CA LEU A 4 10.40 3.91 -7.50
C LEU A 4 9.33 3.38 -6.56
N LEU A 5 9.61 3.36 -5.26
CA LEU A 5 8.62 2.92 -4.30
C LEU A 5 7.41 3.86 -4.30
N THR A 6 7.65 5.15 -4.35
CA THR A 6 6.57 6.12 -4.41
C THR A 6 5.72 5.90 -5.66
N LYS A 7 6.36 5.69 -6.80
CA LYS A 7 5.61 5.43 -8.04
C LYS A 7 4.81 4.14 -7.96
N ALA A 8 5.39 3.11 -7.36
CA ALA A 8 4.68 1.85 -7.21
C ALA A 8 3.44 2.04 -6.35
N ILE A 9 3.56 2.75 -5.24
CA ILE A 9 2.43 3.01 -4.36
C ILE A 9 1.38 3.85 -5.08
N GLN A 10 1.79 4.85 -5.85
CA GLN A 10 0.86 5.69 -6.58
C GLN A 10 0.11 4.93 -7.66
N SER A 11 0.64 3.80 -8.12
CA SER A 11 -0.02 3.00 -9.13
C SER A 11 -1.08 2.08 -8.53
N LEU A 12 -1.18 1.99 -7.21
CA LEU A 12 -2.13 1.10 -6.55
C LEU A 12 -3.54 1.66 -6.63
N PRO A 13 -4.55 0.77 -6.56
CA PRO A 13 -5.93 1.23 -6.38
C PRO A 13 -6.03 2.11 -5.14
N GLU A 14 -7.03 2.98 -5.11
CA GLU A 14 -7.10 4.02 -4.10
C GLU A 14 -7.03 3.48 -2.68
N ARG A 15 -7.80 2.42 -2.37
CA ARG A 15 -7.82 1.90 -1.01
C ARG A 15 -6.47 1.32 -0.61
N SER A 16 -5.86 0.54 -1.51
CA SER A 16 -4.53 -0.01 -1.23
C SER A 16 -3.51 1.09 -1.08
N ARG A 17 -3.62 2.13 -1.90
CA ARG A 17 -2.71 3.26 -1.83
C ARG A 17 -2.83 3.97 -0.49
N GLN A 18 -4.06 4.17 0.00
CA GLN A 18 -4.26 4.80 1.30
C GLN A 18 -3.62 3.98 2.41
N VAL A 19 -3.84 2.68 2.40
CA VAL A 19 -3.28 1.80 3.42
C VAL A 19 -1.77 1.84 3.38
N PHE A 20 -1.18 1.73 2.20
CA PHE A 20 0.27 1.75 2.07
C PHE A 20 0.86 3.08 2.50
N THR A 21 0.22 4.19 2.14
CA THR A 21 0.71 5.51 2.53
C THR A 21 0.67 5.66 4.04
N LEU A 22 -0.41 5.25 4.69
CA LEU A 22 -0.48 5.34 6.14
C LEU A 22 0.56 4.45 6.81
N ARG A 23 0.84 3.30 6.22
CA ARG A 23 1.81 2.37 6.79
C ARG A 23 3.24 2.86 6.59
N THR A 24 3.58 3.33 5.40
CA THR A 24 4.97 3.64 5.06
C THR A 24 5.34 5.08 5.39
N ALA A 25 4.48 6.04 5.08
CA ALA A 25 4.80 7.44 5.29
C ALA A 25 4.54 7.87 6.73
N TYR A 26 3.48 7.34 7.33
CA TYR A 26 3.09 7.76 8.67
C TYR A 26 3.45 6.75 9.76
N GLY A 27 3.89 5.55 9.36
CA GLY A 27 4.37 4.56 10.33
C GLY A 27 3.29 3.96 11.19
N LEU A 28 2.04 3.99 10.76
CA LEU A 28 0.93 3.45 11.55
C LEU A 28 0.94 1.93 11.51
N THR A 29 0.50 1.31 12.61
CA THR A 29 0.26 -0.13 12.61
C THR A 29 -0.99 -0.43 11.80
N GLN A 30 -1.15 -1.70 11.42
CA GLN A 30 -2.34 -2.10 10.68
C GLN A 30 -3.61 -1.84 11.48
N LYS A 31 -3.55 -2.04 12.80
CA LYS A 31 -4.70 -1.76 13.65
C LYS A 31 -5.04 -0.27 13.64
N GLN A 32 -4.02 0.57 13.73
CA GLN A 32 -4.23 2.01 13.68
C GLN A 32 -4.81 2.44 12.34
N ILE A 33 -4.36 1.81 11.26
CA ILE A 33 -4.89 2.10 9.93
C ILE A 33 -6.36 1.69 9.87
N ALA A 34 -6.69 0.51 10.39
CA ALA A 34 -8.07 0.05 10.40
C ALA A 34 -8.98 1.03 11.15
N ASP A 35 -8.51 1.49 12.31
CA ASP A 35 -9.27 2.45 13.10
C ASP A 35 -9.43 3.76 12.34
N ARG A 36 -8.37 4.23 11.71
CA ARG A 36 -8.40 5.50 11.02
C ARG A 36 -9.32 5.49 9.82
N LEU A 37 -9.34 4.38 9.08
CA LEU A 37 -10.16 4.27 7.88
C LEU A 37 -11.56 3.76 8.17
N GLY A 38 -11.83 3.35 9.42
CA GLY A 38 -13.15 2.84 9.76
C GLY A 38 -13.45 1.49 9.14
N VAL A 39 -12.45 0.65 8.98
CA VAL A 39 -12.61 -0.69 8.41
C VAL A 39 -12.06 -1.72 9.36
N SER A 40 -12.30 -3.00 9.08
CA SER A 40 -11.81 -4.07 9.92
C SER A 40 -10.33 -4.29 9.69
N LEU A 41 -9.67 -4.90 10.68
CA LEU A 41 -8.27 -5.25 10.54
C LEU A 41 -8.06 -6.21 9.38
N SER A 42 -8.97 -7.16 9.18
CA SER A 42 -8.81 -8.11 8.08
C SER A 42 -8.90 -7.41 6.73
N THR A 43 -9.69 -6.33 6.63
CA THR A 43 -9.72 -5.54 5.40
C THR A 43 -8.36 -4.91 5.14
N VAL A 44 -7.74 -4.35 6.19
CA VAL A 44 -6.40 -3.75 6.03
C VAL A 44 -5.40 -4.81 5.62
N GLU A 45 -5.47 -6.01 6.24
CA GLU A 45 -4.55 -7.09 5.88
C GLU A 45 -4.69 -7.49 4.42
N LYS A 46 -5.93 -7.56 3.94
CA LYS A 46 -6.15 -7.88 2.53
C LYS A 46 -5.59 -6.81 1.61
N GLN A 47 -5.78 -5.54 1.97
CA GLN A 47 -5.25 -4.44 1.17
C GLN A 47 -3.73 -4.45 1.16
N MET A 48 -3.11 -4.77 2.30
CA MET A 48 -1.66 -4.87 2.35
C MET A 48 -1.15 -5.98 1.45
N THR A 49 -1.79 -7.15 1.52
CA THR A 49 -1.39 -8.28 0.70
C THR A 49 -1.53 -7.96 -0.78
N GLN A 50 -2.66 -7.37 -1.16
CA GLN A 50 -2.89 -6.99 -2.54
C GLN A 50 -1.87 -5.96 -2.99
N GLY A 51 -1.60 -4.97 -2.14
CA GLY A 51 -0.65 -3.91 -2.49
C GLY A 51 0.76 -4.45 -2.66
N ILE A 52 1.17 -5.38 -1.79
CA ILE A 52 2.50 -5.99 -1.91
C ILE A 52 2.61 -6.70 -3.25
N ARG A 53 1.57 -7.47 -3.63
CA ARG A 53 1.60 -8.20 -4.89
C ARG A 53 1.66 -7.24 -6.07
N LEU A 54 0.86 -6.17 -6.04
CA LEU A 54 0.85 -5.22 -7.15
C LEU A 54 2.16 -4.46 -7.25
N CYS A 55 2.77 -4.12 -6.12
CA CYS A 55 4.07 -3.49 -6.14
C CYS A 55 5.13 -4.43 -6.71
N ALA A 56 5.06 -5.71 -6.35
CA ALA A 56 6.00 -6.69 -6.89
C ALA A 56 5.84 -6.79 -8.41
N GLU A 57 4.61 -6.79 -8.90
CA GLU A 57 4.36 -6.81 -10.33
C GLU A 57 4.89 -5.54 -11.00
N PHE A 58 4.70 -4.40 -10.35
CA PHE A 58 5.20 -3.14 -10.88
C PHE A 58 6.72 -3.19 -11.07
N PHE A 59 7.44 -3.66 -10.05
CA PHE A 59 8.88 -3.75 -10.14
C PHE A 59 9.32 -4.82 -11.12
N ALA A 60 8.59 -5.93 -11.20
CA ALA A 60 8.92 -6.99 -12.15
C ALA A 60 8.78 -6.51 -13.59
N ALA A 61 7.88 -5.56 -13.83
CA ALA A 61 7.68 -4.99 -15.17
C ALA A 61 8.67 -3.86 -15.46
N GLY A 62 9.64 -3.62 -14.59
CA GLY A 62 10.66 -2.61 -14.83
C GLY A 62 10.29 -1.24 -14.31
N GLY A 63 9.37 -1.16 -13.38
CA GLY A 63 8.97 0.13 -12.83
C GLY A 63 8.04 0.87 -13.77
N ALA A 64 8.26 2.14 -13.95
CA ALA A 64 7.36 3.01 -14.72
C ALA A 64 7.62 2.92 -16.22
N ARG A 65 7.56 1.77 -16.76
CA ARG A 65 7.84 1.59 -18.18
C ARG A 65 6.64 1.90 -19.06
#